data_6a1b3acb870012f826ebc239a44657c7
#
_entry.id   6a1b3acb870012f826ebc239a44657c7
#
_cell.length_a   1.000
_cell.length_b   1.000
_cell.length_c   1.000
_cell.angle_alpha   90.00
_cell.angle_beta   90.00
_cell.angle_gamma   90.00
#
_symmetry.space_group_name_H-M   'P 1'
#
loop_
_entity.id
_entity.type
_entity.pdbx_description
1 polymer ?
#
loop_
_entity_poly.entity_id
_entity_poly.type
_entity_poly.pdbx_seq_one_letter_code
_entity_poly.pdbx_strand_id
1 'polypeptide(L)'
;MRKSLRVTLITLGALATVPVLALATTSVVNVVATHSEASDIADYGERVPVDGKEMNVVLRGHGAETVVLLPGLGTAAPALDFEPLIDQLERTYRVVAVEPFGTGLSDQTEVPRTARNITREVHEALHHLDIDRYILMGHSVAGIYALPYTEAYRDEVTAFVGIDSSVPRQSSWDEPIPTGAIVALDRLGLLRVANASAPDTYGDAYDGRTKRQMQLLTAKNGAAPTIIDEMERAPENFRSVEDSTFPADLPVLLFVRTNDNDVPNWVRLHDRQAASVEHGRVIGMVGDHYLHHTLSKEIARDTVSALATLGG
;
A
#
# COMPACT_ATOMS: atom_id res chain seq x y z
N MET A 1 -46.26 29.10 -28.69
CA MET A 1 -45.69 29.11 -27.33
C MET A 1 -45.86 27.79 -26.54
N ARG A 2 -47.06 27.21 -26.40
CA ARG A 2 -47.29 26.01 -25.55
C ARG A 2 -46.55 24.72 -26.02
N LYS A 3 -46.41 24.50 -27.36
CA LYS A 3 -45.71 23.32 -27.89
C LYS A 3 -44.18 23.38 -27.66
N SER A 4 -43.56 24.53 -27.87
CA SER A 4 -42.09 24.72 -27.61
C SER A 4 -41.75 24.54 -26.16
N LEU A 5 -42.56 25.11 -25.23
CA LEU A 5 -42.37 24.97 -23.78
C LEU A 5 -42.48 23.49 -23.32
N ARG A 6 -43.42 22.73 -23.90
CA ARG A 6 -43.60 21.30 -23.61
C ARG A 6 -42.43 20.46 -24.12
N VAL A 7 -41.92 20.75 -25.31
CA VAL A 7 -40.71 20.09 -25.86
C VAL A 7 -39.50 20.42 -24.96
N THR A 8 -39.30 21.68 -24.57
CA THR A 8 -38.18 22.08 -23.72
C THR A 8 -38.27 21.38 -22.35
N LEU A 9 -39.45 21.29 -21.73
CA LEU A 9 -39.60 20.60 -20.44
C LEU A 9 -39.36 19.08 -20.55
N ILE A 10 -39.77 18.43 -21.63
CA ILE A 10 -39.54 17.03 -21.88
C ILE A 10 -38.02 16.79 -22.10
N THR A 11 -37.37 17.64 -22.88
CA THR A 11 -35.93 17.54 -23.15
C THR A 11 -35.13 17.76 -21.87
N LEU A 12 -35.46 18.76 -21.07
CA LEU A 12 -34.82 19.00 -19.75
C LEU A 12 -35.09 17.83 -18.78
N GLY A 13 -36.30 17.30 -18.77
CA GLY A 13 -36.64 16.12 -17.99
C GLY A 13 -35.80 14.89 -18.39
N ALA A 14 -35.70 14.62 -19.69
CA ALA A 14 -34.88 13.53 -20.21
C ALA A 14 -33.37 13.72 -19.93
N LEU A 15 -32.86 14.94 -20.08
CA LEU A 15 -31.47 15.31 -19.75
C LEU A 15 -31.13 15.10 -18.27
N ALA A 16 -32.08 15.29 -17.37
CA ALA A 16 -31.88 15.02 -15.95
C ALA A 16 -32.10 13.54 -15.57
N THR A 17 -33.09 12.89 -16.20
CA THR A 17 -33.48 11.51 -15.85
C THR A 17 -32.44 10.47 -16.29
N VAL A 18 -31.85 10.64 -17.48
CA VAL A 18 -30.88 9.68 -18.02
C VAL A 18 -29.63 9.55 -17.12
N PRO A 19 -28.95 10.62 -16.69
CA PRO A 19 -27.82 10.52 -15.75
C PRO A 19 -28.22 9.89 -14.40
N VAL A 20 -29.38 10.25 -13.85
CA VAL A 20 -29.84 9.68 -12.58
C VAL A 20 -30.08 8.18 -12.69
N LEU A 21 -30.72 7.72 -13.77
CA LEU A 21 -30.94 6.30 -14.02
C LEU A 21 -29.61 5.57 -14.24
N ALA A 22 -28.66 6.17 -14.95
CA ALA A 22 -27.33 5.60 -15.16
C ALA A 22 -26.59 5.41 -13.82
N LEU A 23 -26.57 6.45 -12.96
CA LEU A 23 -25.93 6.38 -11.63
C LEU A 23 -26.64 5.37 -10.72
N ALA A 24 -27.97 5.31 -10.74
CA ALA A 24 -28.71 4.30 -9.97
C ALA A 24 -28.37 2.88 -10.46
N THR A 25 -28.26 2.70 -11.78
CA THR A 25 -27.89 1.38 -12.36
C THR A 25 -26.47 0.99 -11.97
N THR A 26 -25.49 1.88 -12.09
CA THR A 26 -24.10 1.58 -11.72
C THR A 26 -23.97 1.28 -10.22
N SER A 27 -24.71 2.00 -9.36
CA SER A 27 -24.74 1.75 -7.92
C SER A 27 -25.32 0.37 -7.59
N VAL A 28 -26.44 -0.01 -8.19
CA VAL A 28 -27.05 -1.34 -7.99
C VAL A 28 -26.11 -2.44 -8.51
N VAL A 29 -25.56 -2.27 -9.71
CA VAL A 29 -24.60 -3.22 -10.28
C VAL A 29 -23.39 -3.38 -9.36
N ASN A 30 -22.86 -2.29 -8.81
CA ASN A 30 -21.72 -2.34 -7.88
C ASN A 30 -22.04 -3.19 -6.65
N VAL A 31 -23.17 -2.96 -5.99
CA VAL A 31 -23.59 -3.72 -4.79
C VAL A 31 -23.75 -5.21 -5.12
N VAL A 32 -24.46 -5.53 -6.21
CA VAL A 32 -24.70 -6.92 -6.61
C VAL A 32 -23.39 -7.61 -7.00
N ALA A 33 -22.53 -6.94 -7.79
CA ALA A 33 -21.25 -7.47 -8.22
C ALA A 33 -20.34 -7.72 -7.02
N THR A 34 -20.16 -6.76 -6.10
CA THR A 34 -19.31 -6.92 -4.91
C THR A 34 -19.78 -8.10 -4.06
N HIS A 35 -21.10 -8.27 -3.91
CA HIS A 35 -21.64 -9.41 -3.14
C HIS A 35 -21.40 -10.76 -3.87
N SER A 36 -21.63 -10.83 -5.16
CA SER A 36 -21.44 -12.07 -5.94
C SER A 36 -19.95 -12.42 -6.10
N GLU A 37 -19.10 -11.44 -6.27
CA GLU A 37 -17.66 -11.61 -6.41
C GLU A 37 -16.94 -11.97 -5.11
N ALA A 38 -17.57 -11.77 -3.96
CA ALA A 38 -16.99 -12.16 -2.67
C ALA A 38 -16.64 -13.66 -2.60
N SER A 39 -17.41 -14.52 -3.27
CA SER A 39 -17.12 -15.96 -3.36
C SER A 39 -15.99 -16.32 -4.34
N ASP A 40 -15.58 -15.39 -5.21
CA ASP A 40 -14.49 -15.59 -6.16
C ASP A 40 -13.12 -15.17 -5.59
N ILE A 41 -13.13 -14.52 -4.41
CA ILE A 41 -11.90 -14.18 -3.70
C ILE A 41 -11.33 -15.48 -3.13
N ALA A 42 -10.15 -15.87 -3.61
CA ALA A 42 -9.48 -17.07 -3.13
C ALA A 42 -8.83 -16.80 -1.76
N ASP A 43 -8.87 -17.77 -0.87
CA ASP A 43 -8.11 -17.75 0.36
C ASP A 43 -6.61 -17.90 0.07
N TYR A 44 -5.80 -17.12 0.77
CA TYR A 44 -4.34 -17.22 0.77
C TYR A 44 -3.78 -16.66 2.09
N GLY A 45 -2.53 -17.01 2.38
CA GLY A 45 -1.90 -16.56 3.62
C GLY A 45 -2.40 -17.28 4.87
N GLU A 46 -2.13 -16.70 5.99
CA GLU A 46 -2.40 -17.21 7.32
C GLU A 46 -3.06 -16.11 8.16
N ARG A 47 -4.12 -16.47 8.89
CA ARG A 47 -4.85 -15.53 9.74
C ARG A 47 -4.22 -15.49 11.13
N VAL A 48 -3.75 -14.32 11.53
CA VAL A 48 -3.05 -14.08 12.80
C VAL A 48 -3.91 -13.19 13.70
N PRO A 49 -4.17 -13.58 14.95
CA PRO A 49 -4.97 -12.77 15.87
C PRO A 49 -4.20 -11.51 16.30
N VAL A 50 -4.81 -10.34 16.15
CA VAL A 50 -4.30 -9.02 16.53
C VAL A 50 -5.46 -8.18 17.05
N ASP A 51 -5.37 -7.64 18.26
CA ASP A 51 -6.43 -6.82 18.87
C ASP A 51 -7.84 -7.46 18.82
N GLY A 52 -7.93 -8.79 18.90
CA GLY A 52 -9.21 -9.53 18.83
C GLY A 52 -9.83 -9.60 17.43
N LYS A 53 -9.05 -9.31 16.40
CA LYS A 53 -9.38 -9.43 14.98
C LYS A 53 -8.34 -10.29 14.27
N GLU A 54 -8.54 -10.59 13.00
CA GLU A 54 -7.67 -11.45 12.20
C GLU A 54 -6.90 -10.60 11.16
N MET A 55 -5.58 -10.61 11.24
CA MET A 55 -4.68 -10.02 10.23
C MET A 55 -4.15 -11.11 9.31
N ASN A 56 -4.21 -10.90 8.02
CA ASN A 56 -3.66 -11.86 7.06
C ASN A 56 -2.17 -11.61 6.83
N VAL A 57 -1.39 -12.69 6.84
CA VAL A 57 0.05 -12.68 6.62
C VAL A 57 0.43 -13.77 5.63
N VAL A 58 1.25 -13.46 4.65
CA VAL A 58 1.76 -14.45 3.69
C VAL A 58 3.21 -14.76 3.99
N LEU A 59 3.51 -16.05 4.22
CA LEU A 59 4.86 -16.53 4.47
C LEU A 59 5.36 -17.33 3.27
N ARG A 60 6.57 -16.98 2.79
CA ARG A 60 7.22 -17.62 1.65
C ARG A 60 8.72 -17.79 1.90
N GLY A 61 9.33 -18.79 1.29
CA GLY A 61 10.76 -19.05 1.45
C GLY A 61 11.15 -19.63 2.83
N HIS A 62 12.42 -20.02 2.94
CA HIS A 62 12.96 -20.71 4.13
C HIS A 62 14.39 -20.21 4.48
N GLY A 63 14.75 -18.99 4.07
CA GLY A 63 16.04 -18.39 4.40
C GLY A 63 16.25 -18.22 5.90
N ALA A 64 17.50 -18.10 6.32
CA ALA A 64 17.87 -17.90 7.72
C ALA A 64 17.48 -16.49 8.23
N GLU A 65 17.47 -15.51 7.34
CA GLU A 65 17.04 -14.13 7.64
C GLU A 65 15.62 -13.91 7.15
N THR A 66 14.87 -13.11 7.89
CA THR A 66 13.49 -12.76 7.57
C THR A 66 13.41 -11.36 6.97
N VAL A 67 12.62 -11.20 5.91
CA VAL A 67 12.23 -9.90 5.33
C VAL A 67 10.73 -9.72 5.56
N VAL A 68 10.34 -8.64 6.20
CA VAL A 68 8.94 -8.24 6.43
C VAL A 68 8.58 -7.13 5.45
N LEU A 69 7.57 -7.35 4.61
CA LEU A 69 7.09 -6.41 3.59
C LEU A 69 5.89 -5.62 4.11
N LEU A 70 5.99 -4.29 4.03
CA LEU A 70 4.90 -3.35 4.38
C LEU A 70 4.43 -2.58 3.14
N PRO A 71 3.11 -2.51 2.91
CA PRO A 71 2.55 -1.86 1.71
C PRO A 71 2.53 -0.34 1.79
N GLY A 72 2.31 0.27 0.63
CA GLY A 72 1.92 1.67 0.49
C GLY A 72 0.46 1.93 0.86
N LEU A 73 0.11 3.20 1.07
CA LEU A 73 -1.26 3.65 1.33
C LEU A 73 -2.20 3.26 0.19
N GLY A 74 -3.34 2.67 0.54
CA GLY A 74 -4.38 2.29 -0.44
C GLY A 74 -4.08 1.01 -1.24
N THR A 75 -2.98 0.30 -0.96
CA THR A 75 -2.70 -1.01 -1.56
C THR A 75 -3.72 -2.03 -1.07
N ALA A 76 -4.71 -2.33 -1.91
CA ALA A 76 -5.86 -3.15 -1.53
C ALA A 76 -5.54 -4.65 -1.33
N ALA A 77 -4.45 -5.15 -1.91
CA ALA A 77 -4.03 -6.55 -1.86
C ALA A 77 -2.49 -6.66 -1.73
N PRO A 78 -1.90 -6.30 -0.56
CA PRO A 78 -0.46 -6.16 -0.39
C PRO A 78 0.37 -7.38 -0.78
N ALA A 79 -0.01 -8.56 -0.33
CA ALA A 79 0.75 -9.77 -0.61
C ALA A 79 0.78 -10.12 -2.11
N LEU A 80 -0.32 -9.84 -2.81
CA LEU A 80 -0.39 -10.04 -4.26
C LEU A 80 0.36 -8.93 -5.01
N ASP A 81 0.31 -7.70 -4.50
CA ASP A 81 1.05 -6.56 -5.06
C ASP A 81 2.57 -6.79 -5.01
N PHE A 82 3.05 -7.39 -3.94
CA PHE A 82 4.45 -7.75 -3.78
C PHE A 82 4.84 -9.09 -4.43
N GLU A 83 3.94 -9.84 -5.05
CA GLU A 83 4.21 -11.20 -5.55
C GLU A 83 5.49 -11.29 -6.40
N PRO A 84 5.77 -10.40 -7.39
CA PRO A 84 7.01 -10.47 -8.15
C PRO A 84 8.27 -10.28 -7.31
N LEU A 85 8.21 -9.48 -6.25
CA LEU A 85 9.33 -9.26 -5.35
C LEU A 85 9.48 -10.43 -4.37
N ILE A 86 8.39 -10.96 -3.86
CA ILE A 86 8.38 -12.16 -3.01
C ILE A 86 9.06 -13.32 -3.73
N ASP A 87 8.72 -13.58 -4.98
CA ASP A 87 9.29 -14.66 -5.80
C ASP A 87 10.83 -14.54 -6.01
N GLN A 88 11.37 -13.33 -5.90
CA GLN A 88 12.82 -13.14 -5.96
C GLN A 88 13.47 -13.28 -4.57
N LEU A 89 12.86 -12.67 -3.55
CA LEU A 89 13.39 -12.66 -2.18
C LEU A 89 13.33 -14.03 -1.52
N GLU A 90 12.27 -14.84 -1.76
CA GLU A 90 12.08 -16.16 -1.15
C GLU A 90 13.20 -17.16 -1.45
N ARG A 91 14.01 -16.89 -2.47
CA ARG A 91 15.19 -17.71 -2.82
C ARG A 91 16.32 -17.59 -1.80
N THR A 92 16.32 -16.52 -1.02
CA THR A 92 17.38 -16.20 -0.06
C THR A 92 16.86 -16.00 1.35
N TYR A 93 15.67 -15.42 1.48
CA TYR A 93 15.05 -15.00 2.73
C TYR A 93 13.81 -15.84 3.07
N ARG A 94 13.44 -15.85 4.34
CA ARG A 94 12.05 -16.05 4.75
C ARG A 94 11.32 -14.73 4.54
N VAL A 95 10.32 -14.70 3.68
CA VAL A 95 9.57 -13.49 3.34
C VAL A 95 8.22 -13.51 4.04
N VAL A 96 7.87 -12.40 4.67
CA VAL A 96 6.62 -12.19 5.41
C VAL A 96 5.95 -10.95 4.83
N ALA A 97 4.91 -11.13 4.02
CA ALA A 97 4.12 -10.02 3.53
C ALA A 97 2.92 -9.81 4.46
N VAL A 98 2.90 -8.68 5.14
CA VAL A 98 1.81 -8.33 6.06
C VAL A 98 0.74 -7.57 5.30
N GLU A 99 -0.51 -7.93 5.52
CA GLU A 99 -1.67 -7.20 5.06
C GLU A 99 -2.29 -6.45 6.26
N PRO A 100 -1.93 -5.19 6.50
CA PRO A 100 -2.51 -4.40 7.60
C PRO A 100 -4.04 -4.39 7.55
N PHE A 101 -4.69 -4.16 8.68
CA PHE A 101 -6.16 -4.11 8.73
C PHE A 101 -6.75 -3.21 7.63
N GLY A 102 -7.82 -3.68 7.00
CA GLY A 102 -8.47 -3.04 5.86
C GLY A 102 -7.94 -3.45 4.50
N THR A 103 -6.82 -4.19 4.42
CA THR A 103 -6.21 -4.64 3.16
C THR A 103 -6.29 -6.15 3.00
N GLY A 104 -6.14 -6.64 1.79
CA GLY A 104 -6.12 -8.07 1.46
C GLY A 104 -7.28 -8.85 2.05
N LEU A 105 -6.93 -9.90 2.78
CA LEU A 105 -7.90 -10.71 3.51
C LEU A 105 -8.03 -10.34 4.99
N SER A 106 -7.31 -9.32 5.47
CA SER A 106 -7.41 -8.85 6.85
C SER A 106 -8.78 -8.25 7.16
N ASP A 107 -9.14 -8.30 8.44
CA ASP A 107 -10.37 -7.68 8.94
C ASP A 107 -10.34 -6.15 8.81
N GLN A 108 -11.51 -5.55 8.94
CA GLN A 108 -11.66 -4.11 9.15
C GLN A 108 -11.45 -3.79 10.63
N THR A 109 -10.96 -2.58 10.95
CA THR A 109 -10.81 -2.13 12.33
C THR A 109 -11.40 -0.73 12.52
N GLU A 110 -11.80 -0.43 13.75
CA GLU A 110 -12.19 0.91 14.20
C GLU A 110 -11.05 1.61 14.97
N VAL A 111 -9.92 0.92 15.15
CA VAL A 111 -8.72 1.52 15.74
C VAL A 111 -8.19 2.59 14.79
N PRO A 112 -7.99 3.83 15.26
CA PRO A 112 -7.49 4.91 14.41
C PRO A 112 -6.18 4.54 13.70
N ARG A 113 -6.13 4.77 12.38
CA ARG A 113 -4.98 4.38 11.53
C ARG A 113 -3.82 5.36 11.66
N THR A 114 -3.39 5.61 12.89
CA THR A 114 -2.16 6.35 13.17
C THR A 114 -0.94 5.46 12.89
N ALA A 115 0.19 6.07 12.52
CA ALA A 115 1.46 5.35 12.31
C ALA A 115 1.80 4.45 13.50
N ARG A 116 1.58 4.92 14.73
CA ARG A 116 1.80 4.15 15.97
C ARG A 116 0.91 2.92 16.09
N ASN A 117 -0.39 3.03 15.79
CA ASN A 117 -1.31 1.91 15.89
C ASN A 117 -1.00 0.85 14.82
N ILE A 118 -0.77 1.28 13.57
CA ILE A 118 -0.37 0.40 12.47
C ILE A 118 0.92 -0.35 12.84
N THR A 119 1.93 0.37 13.33
CA THR A 119 3.20 -0.18 13.79
C THR A 119 3.01 -1.26 14.86
N ARG A 120 2.22 -0.96 15.90
CA ARG A 120 1.95 -1.89 16.99
C ARG A 120 1.21 -3.16 16.51
N GLU A 121 0.23 -3.00 15.65
CA GLU A 121 -0.56 -4.12 15.13
C GLU A 121 0.29 -5.05 14.24
N VAL A 122 1.16 -4.49 13.41
CA VAL A 122 2.11 -5.27 12.60
C VAL A 122 3.08 -6.03 13.50
N HIS A 123 3.64 -5.36 14.52
CA HIS A 123 4.52 -6.01 15.48
C HIS A 123 3.82 -7.14 16.24
N GLU A 124 2.57 -6.95 16.68
CA GLU A 124 1.78 -7.98 17.35
C GLU A 124 1.59 -9.21 16.45
N ALA A 125 1.29 -9.00 15.15
CA ALA A 125 1.17 -10.09 14.19
C ALA A 125 2.50 -10.86 14.04
N LEU A 126 3.63 -10.18 13.95
CA LEU A 126 4.95 -10.82 13.87
C LEU A 126 5.29 -11.61 15.13
N HIS A 127 4.99 -11.06 16.29
CA HIS A 127 5.21 -11.71 17.59
C HIS A 127 4.38 -13.00 17.72
N HIS A 128 3.12 -13.03 17.25
CA HIS A 128 2.31 -14.24 17.19
C HIS A 128 2.88 -15.33 16.28
N LEU A 129 3.74 -14.96 15.33
CA LEU A 129 4.42 -15.86 14.41
C LEU A 129 5.83 -16.26 14.86
N ASP A 130 6.23 -15.90 16.10
CA ASP A 130 7.57 -16.08 16.66
C ASP A 130 8.66 -15.48 15.72
N ILE A 131 8.40 -14.26 15.21
CA ILE A 131 9.32 -13.52 14.34
C ILE A 131 9.88 -12.32 15.12
N ASP A 132 11.06 -12.52 15.72
CA ASP A 132 11.68 -11.57 16.66
C ASP A 132 12.85 -10.78 16.03
N ARG A 133 13.28 -11.14 14.81
CA ARG A 133 14.42 -10.49 14.15
C ARG A 133 14.25 -10.49 12.64
N TYR A 134 14.25 -9.30 12.04
CA TYR A 134 13.92 -9.17 10.62
C TYR A 134 14.45 -7.88 9.99
N ILE A 135 14.57 -7.90 8.67
CA ILE A 135 14.72 -6.74 7.81
C ILE A 135 13.33 -6.20 7.55
N LEU A 136 13.07 -4.93 7.87
CA LEU A 136 11.82 -4.26 7.53
C LEU A 136 11.94 -3.64 6.15
N MET A 137 11.10 -4.06 5.19
CA MET A 137 11.09 -3.53 3.83
C MET A 137 9.75 -2.89 3.54
N GLY A 138 9.74 -1.61 3.16
CA GLY A 138 8.52 -0.84 3.01
C GLY A 138 8.43 -0.06 1.69
N HIS A 139 7.23 -0.08 1.09
CA HIS A 139 6.90 0.71 -0.09
C HIS A 139 6.18 2.00 0.31
N SER A 140 6.50 3.13 -0.35
CA SER A 140 5.72 4.38 -0.24
C SER A 140 5.55 4.83 1.22
N VAL A 141 4.32 5.06 1.70
CA VAL A 141 4.00 5.54 3.06
C VAL A 141 4.60 4.65 4.18
N ALA A 142 4.92 3.40 3.88
CA ALA A 142 5.57 2.52 4.87
C ALA A 142 6.92 3.09 5.37
N GLY A 143 7.59 3.97 4.61
CA GLY A 143 8.75 4.71 5.09
C GLY A 143 8.45 5.64 6.27
N ILE A 144 7.23 6.19 6.32
CA ILE A 144 6.75 7.01 7.46
C ILE A 144 6.44 6.12 8.67
N TYR A 145 5.85 4.95 8.45
CA TYR A 145 5.53 3.99 9.52
C TYR A 145 6.78 3.31 10.07
N ALA A 146 7.80 3.12 9.24
CA ALA A 146 9.07 2.51 9.65
C ALA A 146 9.82 3.34 10.70
N LEU A 147 9.66 4.66 10.74
CA LEU A 147 10.33 5.52 11.72
C LEU A 147 9.89 5.20 13.16
N PRO A 148 8.60 5.33 13.54
CA PRO A 148 8.17 4.94 14.88
C PRO A 148 8.30 3.43 15.13
N TYR A 149 8.28 2.60 14.07
CA TYR A 149 8.49 1.18 14.19
C TYR A 149 9.91 0.86 14.68
N THR A 150 10.91 1.40 13.99
CA THR A 150 12.33 1.16 14.33
C THR A 150 12.75 1.84 15.63
N GLU A 151 12.08 2.90 16.05
CA GLU A 151 12.25 3.50 17.37
C GLU A 151 11.71 2.57 18.48
N ALA A 152 10.52 2.00 18.29
CA ALA A 152 9.86 1.17 19.29
C ALA A 152 10.46 -0.24 19.41
N TYR A 153 10.92 -0.81 18.29
CA TYR A 153 11.36 -2.21 18.18
C TYR A 153 12.77 -2.32 17.59
N ARG A 154 13.69 -1.46 18.05
CA ARG A 154 15.06 -1.35 17.52
C ARG A 154 15.82 -2.67 17.54
N ASP A 155 15.67 -3.45 18.60
CA ASP A 155 16.42 -4.69 18.80
C ASP A 155 15.97 -5.82 17.86
N GLU A 156 14.78 -5.72 17.30
CA GLU A 156 14.19 -6.70 16.37
C GLU A 156 14.50 -6.35 14.91
N VAL A 157 14.60 -5.07 14.56
CA VAL A 157 14.82 -4.62 13.19
C VAL A 157 16.31 -4.57 12.87
N THR A 158 16.77 -5.44 11.98
CA THR A 158 18.18 -5.55 11.58
C THR A 158 18.59 -4.57 10.50
N ALA A 159 17.67 -4.15 9.65
CA ALA A 159 17.85 -3.12 8.63
C ALA A 159 16.49 -2.58 8.17
N PHE A 160 16.47 -1.38 7.63
CA PHE A 160 15.34 -0.85 6.86
C PHE A 160 15.68 -0.80 5.36
N VAL A 161 14.76 -1.29 4.53
CA VAL A 161 14.84 -1.18 3.07
C VAL A 161 13.62 -0.44 2.54
N GLY A 162 13.83 0.74 1.98
CA GLY A 162 12.77 1.56 1.37
C GLY A 162 12.66 1.29 -0.14
N ILE A 163 11.43 1.08 -0.63
CA ILE A 163 11.11 0.98 -2.06
C ILE A 163 10.31 2.22 -2.43
N ASP A 164 10.94 3.19 -3.04
CA ASP A 164 10.40 4.53 -3.34
C ASP A 164 9.58 5.07 -2.16
N SER A 165 10.13 4.87 -0.96
CA SER A 165 9.46 5.06 0.32
C SER A 165 9.35 6.54 0.67
N SER A 166 8.24 6.91 1.29
CA SER A 166 8.06 8.28 1.79
C SER A 166 9.08 8.63 2.86
N VAL A 167 9.46 9.91 2.89
CA VAL A 167 10.46 10.45 3.81
C VAL A 167 9.91 11.66 4.56
N PRO A 168 10.39 11.95 5.79
CA PRO A 168 10.03 13.15 6.51
C PRO A 168 10.26 14.42 5.69
N ARG A 169 9.38 15.41 5.85
CA ARG A 169 9.45 16.71 5.18
C ARG A 169 9.33 16.67 3.64
N GLN A 170 8.87 15.57 3.05
CA GLN A 170 8.45 15.61 1.65
C GLN A 170 7.23 16.52 1.49
N SER A 171 7.13 17.22 0.36
CA SER A 171 5.96 18.04 0.04
C SER A 171 4.76 17.18 -0.32
N SER A 172 3.57 17.78 -0.30
CA SER A 172 2.31 17.25 -0.81
C SER A 172 1.49 16.35 0.14
N TRP A 173 1.96 16.06 1.36
CA TRP A 173 1.20 15.24 2.32
C TRP A 173 0.45 16.03 3.41
N ASP A 174 0.58 17.32 3.41
CA ASP A 174 -0.19 18.25 4.25
C ASP A 174 -1.57 18.59 3.65
N GLU A 175 -1.82 18.23 2.39
CA GLU A 175 -3.11 18.39 1.74
C GLU A 175 -4.04 17.22 2.04
N PRO A 176 -5.29 17.46 2.47
CA PRO A 176 -6.26 16.40 2.74
C PRO A 176 -6.62 15.63 1.46
N ILE A 177 -6.62 14.31 1.55
CA ILE A 177 -7.13 13.44 0.48
C ILE A 177 -8.67 13.59 0.43
N PRO A 178 -9.29 13.73 -0.75
CA PRO A 178 -10.74 13.94 -0.86
C PRO A 178 -11.53 12.64 -0.66
N THR A 179 -11.43 12.03 0.52
CA THR A 179 -12.02 10.74 0.88
C THR A 179 -13.51 10.67 0.69
N GLY A 180 -14.23 11.77 1.00
CA GLY A 180 -15.67 11.87 0.75
C GLY A 180 -16.03 11.68 -0.73
N ALA A 181 -15.21 12.18 -1.65
CA ALA A 181 -15.41 11.95 -3.08
C ALA A 181 -15.13 10.49 -3.47
N ILE A 182 -14.07 9.89 -2.92
CA ILE A 182 -13.74 8.48 -3.13
C ILE A 182 -14.91 7.58 -2.71
N VAL A 183 -15.42 7.76 -1.49
CA VAL A 183 -16.58 7.01 -0.97
C VAL A 183 -17.83 7.22 -1.83
N ALA A 184 -18.10 8.45 -2.29
CA ALA A 184 -19.24 8.73 -3.15
C ALA A 184 -19.12 8.04 -4.52
N LEU A 185 -17.95 8.08 -5.14
CA LEU A 185 -17.67 7.43 -6.42
C LEU A 185 -17.76 5.90 -6.30
N ASP A 186 -17.27 5.33 -5.19
CA ASP A 186 -17.40 3.89 -4.90
C ASP A 186 -18.87 3.49 -4.76
N ARG A 187 -19.64 4.16 -3.92
CA ARG A 187 -21.08 3.87 -3.72
C ARG A 187 -21.90 4.00 -4.99
N LEU A 188 -21.53 4.92 -5.87
CA LEU A 188 -22.14 5.08 -7.19
C LEU A 188 -21.65 4.05 -8.22
N GLY A 189 -20.70 3.19 -7.87
CA GLY A 189 -20.10 2.20 -8.77
C GLY A 189 -19.19 2.80 -9.84
N LEU A 190 -18.85 4.09 -9.73
CA LEU A 190 -18.03 4.79 -10.72
C LEU A 190 -16.55 4.39 -10.63
N LEU A 191 -16.05 4.06 -9.44
CA LEU A 191 -14.69 3.51 -9.29
C LEU A 191 -14.56 2.16 -9.99
N ARG A 192 -15.58 1.29 -9.90
CA ARG A 192 -15.61 0.01 -10.62
C ARG A 192 -15.55 0.21 -12.13
N VAL A 193 -16.33 1.16 -12.65
CA VAL A 193 -16.32 1.49 -14.09
C VAL A 193 -14.96 2.05 -14.52
N ALA A 194 -14.39 2.96 -13.73
CA ALA A 194 -13.07 3.52 -14.00
C ALA A 194 -11.99 2.44 -14.00
N ASN A 195 -11.94 1.58 -13.00
CA ASN A 195 -10.97 0.48 -12.87
C ASN A 195 -11.11 -0.54 -14.01
N ALA A 196 -12.34 -0.86 -14.42
CA ALA A 196 -12.57 -1.78 -15.56
C ALA A 196 -12.12 -1.19 -16.91
N SER A 197 -12.01 0.13 -17.00
CA SER A 197 -11.58 0.85 -18.19
C SER A 197 -10.12 1.29 -18.15
N ALA A 198 -9.45 1.14 -17.01
CA ALA A 198 -8.06 1.52 -16.82
C ALA A 198 -7.12 0.59 -17.62
N PRO A 199 -6.03 1.13 -18.16
CA PRO A 199 -4.97 0.30 -18.74
C PRO A 199 -4.42 -0.69 -17.70
N ASP A 200 -3.95 -1.84 -18.17
CA ASP A 200 -3.22 -2.77 -17.33
C ASP A 200 -1.85 -2.15 -16.92
N THR A 201 -1.76 -1.70 -15.69
CA THR A 201 -0.54 -1.11 -15.13
C THR A 201 0.40 -2.14 -14.49
N TYR A 202 -0.08 -3.38 -14.31
CA TYR A 202 0.70 -4.44 -13.67
C TYR A 202 1.67 -5.12 -14.66
N GLY A 203 1.44 -5.02 -15.97
CA GLY A 203 2.30 -5.59 -17.00
C GLY A 203 2.41 -7.13 -16.93
N ASP A 204 3.49 -7.67 -17.50
CA ASP A 204 3.71 -9.13 -17.61
C ASP A 204 4.26 -9.77 -16.33
N ALA A 205 4.54 -8.97 -15.29
CA ALA A 205 5.05 -9.48 -14.02
C ALA A 205 4.02 -10.30 -13.22
N TYR A 206 2.73 -10.08 -13.51
CA TYR A 206 1.61 -10.75 -12.85
C TYR A 206 0.83 -11.63 -13.81
N ASP A 207 0.47 -12.83 -13.38
CA ASP A 207 -0.43 -13.68 -14.16
C ASP A 207 -1.89 -13.18 -14.12
N GLY A 208 -2.73 -13.73 -15.01
CA GLY A 208 -4.12 -13.32 -15.12
C GLY A 208 -4.96 -13.63 -13.88
N ARG A 209 -4.58 -14.67 -13.10
CA ARG A 209 -5.26 -15.05 -11.86
C ARG A 209 -4.96 -14.02 -10.76
N THR A 210 -3.71 -13.68 -10.58
CA THR A 210 -3.27 -12.67 -9.59
C THR A 210 -3.89 -11.31 -9.89
N LYS A 211 -3.87 -10.86 -11.16
CA LYS A 211 -4.54 -9.61 -11.58
C LYS A 211 -6.04 -9.63 -11.25
N ARG A 212 -6.71 -10.75 -11.51
CA ARG A 212 -8.14 -10.88 -11.18
C ARG A 212 -8.37 -10.80 -9.67
N GLN A 213 -7.56 -11.47 -8.84
CA GLN A 213 -7.68 -11.40 -7.38
C GLN A 213 -7.42 -9.97 -6.87
N MET A 214 -6.42 -9.27 -7.38
CA MET A 214 -6.16 -7.87 -7.03
C MET A 214 -7.35 -6.96 -7.38
N GLN A 215 -7.99 -7.17 -8.54
CA GLN A 215 -9.21 -6.43 -8.91
C GLN A 215 -10.36 -6.67 -7.93
N LEU A 216 -10.60 -7.93 -7.53
CA LEU A 216 -11.63 -8.31 -6.57
C LEU A 216 -11.38 -7.66 -5.20
N LEU A 217 -10.13 -7.71 -4.71
CA LEU A 217 -9.74 -7.11 -3.45
C LEU A 217 -9.75 -5.58 -3.50
N THR A 218 -9.43 -4.98 -4.64
CA THR A 218 -9.59 -3.53 -4.85
C THR A 218 -11.06 -3.12 -4.77
N ALA A 219 -11.95 -3.89 -5.38
CA ALA A 219 -13.39 -3.63 -5.28
C ALA A 219 -13.95 -3.83 -3.86
N LYS A 220 -13.36 -4.75 -3.07
CA LYS A 220 -13.73 -4.99 -1.67
C LYS A 220 -13.18 -3.93 -0.71
N ASN A 221 -11.91 -3.58 -0.85
CA ASN A 221 -11.14 -2.85 0.16
C ASN A 221 -10.88 -1.38 -0.19
N GLY A 222 -10.88 -1.00 -1.48
CA GLY A 222 -10.36 0.29 -1.94
C GLY A 222 -11.04 1.54 -1.36
N ALA A 223 -12.29 1.41 -0.91
CA ALA A 223 -13.02 2.48 -0.20
C ALA A 223 -13.57 1.98 1.15
N ALA A 224 -12.97 0.92 1.73
CA ALA A 224 -13.38 0.39 3.02
C ALA A 224 -13.08 1.39 4.16
N PRO A 225 -13.87 1.39 5.25
CA PRO A 225 -13.75 2.37 6.33
C PRO A 225 -12.33 2.48 6.91
N THR A 226 -11.64 1.35 7.09
CA THR A 226 -10.26 1.32 7.62
C THR A 226 -9.28 2.05 6.69
N ILE A 227 -9.37 1.83 5.39
CA ILE A 227 -8.51 2.49 4.39
C ILE A 227 -8.83 3.99 4.30
N ILE A 228 -10.10 4.34 4.39
CA ILE A 228 -10.53 5.75 4.41
C ILE A 228 -9.97 6.47 5.66
N ASP A 229 -10.04 5.86 6.85
CA ASP A 229 -9.45 6.45 8.06
C ASP A 229 -7.92 6.61 7.93
N GLU A 230 -7.23 5.67 7.29
CA GLU A 230 -5.80 5.79 7.02
C GLU A 230 -5.49 6.97 6.08
N MET A 231 -6.24 7.11 5.00
CA MET A 231 -6.12 8.24 4.06
C MET A 231 -6.38 9.59 4.76
N GLU A 232 -7.40 9.66 5.60
CA GLU A 232 -7.73 10.89 6.34
C GLU A 232 -6.64 11.27 7.35
N ARG A 233 -5.95 10.29 7.92
CA ARG A 233 -4.86 10.49 8.89
C ARG A 233 -3.49 10.63 8.27
N ALA A 234 -3.35 10.40 6.97
CA ALA A 234 -2.04 10.51 6.31
C ALA A 234 -1.33 11.84 6.63
N PRO A 235 -1.97 13.03 6.56
CA PRO A 235 -1.32 14.29 6.94
C PRO A 235 -0.86 14.33 8.40
N GLU A 236 -1.60 13.73 9.32
CA GLU A 236 -1.23 13.62 10.74
C GLU A 236 -0.04 12.68 10.92
N ASN A 237 -0.06 11.51 10.25
CA ASN A 237 1.02 10.53 10.30
C ASN A 237 2.34 11.11 9.79
N PHE A 238 2.33 11.85 8.69
CA PHE A 238 3.52 12.54 8.17
C PHE A 238 4.05 13.59 9.15
N ARG A 239 3.17 14.43 9.71
CA ARG A 239 3.57 15.44 10.71
C ARG A 239 4.15 14.83 11.98
N SER A 240 3.63 13.67 12.40
CA SER A 240 4.08 12.99 13.63
C SER A 240 5.55 12.57 13.58
N VAL A 241 6.12 12.41 12.38
CA VAL A 241 7.51 11.98 12.15
C VAL A 241 8.36 13.04 11.45
N GLU A 242 7.89 14.27 11.34
CA GLU A 242 8.56 15.33 10.56
C GLU A 242 10.02 15.56 10.98
N ASP A 243 10.31 15.44 12.28
CA ASP A 243 11.65 15.59 12.85
C ASP A 243 12.33 14.26 13.21
N SER A 244 11.70 13.13 12.86
CA SER A 244 12.23 11.81 13.16
C SER A 244 13.30 11.38 12.14
N THR A 245 14.27 10.61 12.64
CA THR A 245 15.29 9.90 11.86
C THR A 245 15.30 8.44 12.25
N PHE A 246 15.85 7.58 11.40
CA PHE A 246 16.16 6.22 11.82
C PHE A 246 17.22 6.22 12.92
N PRO A 247 17.26 5.18 13.80
CA PRO A 247 18.37 4.98 14.74
C PRO A 247 19.71 5.00 14.01
N ALA A 248 20.70 5.69 14.58
CA ALA A 248 21.97 5.98 13.90
C ALA A 248 22.72 4.71 13.47
N ASP A 249 22.61 3.65 14.25
CA ASP A 249 23.25 2.34 14.04
C ASP A 249 22.41 1.38 13.16
N LEU A 250 21.23 1.80 12.71
CA LEU A 250 20.39 0.97 11.82
C LEU A 250 20.87 1.05 10.39
N PRO A 251 21.22 -0.06 9.71
CA PRO A 251 21.46 -0.07 8.28
C PRO A 251 20.22 0.34 7.49
N VAL A 252 20.36 1.30 6.57
CA VAL A 252 19.27 1.82 5.74
C VAL A 252 19.64 1.76 4.27
N LEU A 253 18.83 1.03 3.49
CA LEU A 253 18.94 0.94 2.03
C LEU A 253 17.70 1.52 1.37
N LEU A 254 17.86 2.50 0.48
CA LEU A 254 16.73 3.18 -0.17
C LEU A 254 16.83 3.01 -1.69
N PHE A 255 15.87 2.29 -2.27
CA PHE A 255 15.64 2.27 -3.72
C PHE A 255 14.75 3.45 -4.07
N VAL A 256 15.20 4.32 -4.96
CA VAL A 256 14.56 5.61 -5.20
C VAL A 256 14.36 5.84 -6.68
N ARG A 257 13.15 6.18 -7.07
CA ARG A 257 12.81 6.60 -8.43
C ARG A 257 13.53 7.90 -8.78
N THR A 258 14.40 7.86 -9.82
CA THR A 258 15.20 9.02 -10.24
C THR A 258 14.49 9.92 -11.24
N ASN A 259 13.42 9.44 -11.86
CA ASN A 259 12.58 10.17 -12.83
C ASN A 259 11.29 10.71 -12.20
N ASP A 260 11.27 10.90 -10.88
CA ASP A 260 10.15 11.55 -10.18
C ASP A 260 10.06 13.03 -10.54
N ASN A 261 8.86 13.46 -10.94
CA ASN A 261 8.52 14.85 -11.18
C ASN A 261 7.43 15.37 -10.24
N ASP A 262 6.87 14.51 -9.39
CA ASP A 262 5.73 14.82 -8.53
C ASP A 262 6.18 15.42 -7.19
N VAL A 263 7.31 14.92 -6.65
CA VAL A 263 7.88 15.40 -5.39
C VAL A 263 9.21 16.13 -5.64
N PRO A 264 9.26 17.44 -5.40
CA PRO A 264 10.49 18.21 -5.58
C PRO A 264 11.66 17.67 -4.75
N ASN A 265 12.81 17.50 -5.39
CA ASN A 265 14.04 17.02 -4.76
C ASN A 265 13.95 15.60 -4.17
N TRP A 266 13.15 14.72 -4.73
CA TRP A 266 12.90 13.37 -4.24
C TRP A 266 14.18 12.62 -3.89
N VAL A 267 15.09 12.46 -4.82
CA VAL A 267 16.40 11.79 -4.60
C VAL A 267 17.18 12.46 -3.46
N ARG A 268 17.24 13.80 -3.42
CA ARG A 268 17.99 14.53 -2.38
C ARG A 268 17.37 14.38 -0.99
N LEU A 269 16.07 14.15 -0.89
CA LEU A 269 15.41 13.84 0.39
C LEU A 269 15.89 12.48 0.92
N HIS A 270 15.98 11.49 0.05
CA HIS A 270 16.47 10.15 0.39
C HIS A 270 17.99 10.17 0.70
N ASP A 271 18.80 10.92 -0.06
CA ASP A 271 20.23 11.10 0.26
C ASP A 271 20.40 11.67 1.67
N ARG A 272 19.58 12.63 2.08
CA ARG A 272 19.62 13.19 3.44
C ARG A 272 19.20 12.16 4.49
N GLN A 273 18.18 11.35 4.21
CA GLN A 273 17.75 10.29 5.12
C GLN A 273 18.83 9.21 5.26
N ALA A 274 19.44 8.78 4.16
CA ALA A 274 20.56 7.83 4.21
C ALA A 274 21.79 8.41 4.93
N ALA A 275 22.07 9.69 4.77
CA ALA A 275 23.18 10.37 5.45
C ALA A 275 22.93 10.60 6.96
N SER A 276 21.73 10.36 7.48
CA SER A 276 21.41 10.49 8.91
C SER A 276 21.77 9.26 9.74
N VAL A 277 22.20 8.17 9.13
CA VAL A 277 22.60 6.92 9.76
C VAL A 277 24.05 6.55 9.40
N GLU A 278 24.69 5.70 10.20
CA GLU A 278 26.08 5.27 9.99
C GLU A 278 26.25 4.42 8.72
N HIS A 279 25.24 3.64 8.39
CA HIS A 279 25.24 2.68 7.29
C HIS A 279 24.05 2.93 6.34
N GLY A 280 24.03 4.10 5.73
CA GLY A 280 22.98 4.49 4.78
C GLY A 280 23.42 4.41 3.32
N ARG A 281 22.54 3.92 2.45
CA ARG A 281 22.79 3.81 1.01
C ARG A 281 21.53 4.13 0.20
N VAL A 282 21.70 4.90 -0.88
CA VAL A 282 20.66 5.15 -1.89
C VAL A 282 21.05 4.45 -3.19
N ILE A 283 20.08 3.78 -3.81
CA ILE A 283 20.18 3.20 -5.15
C ILE A 283 19.11 3.82 -6.03
N GLY A 284 19.52 4.65 -6.98
CA GLY A 284 18.64 5.28 -7.96
C GLY A 284 18.16 4.28 -9.00
N MET A 285 16.86 4.28 -9.30
CA MET A 285 16.22 3.43 -10.30
C MET A 285 15.36 4.27 -11.25
N VAL A 286 15.22 3.85 -12.49
CA VAL A 286 14.29 4.44 -13.46
C VAL A 286 13.07 3.53 -13.55
N GLY A 287 11.90 4.05 -13.18
CA GLY A 287 10.66 3.27 -13.15
C GLY A 287 9.49 4.08 -12.63
N ASP A 288 8.36 3.44 -12.45
CA ASP A 288 7.18 4.02 -11.81
C ASP A 288 7.32 3.96 -10.29
N HIS A 289 6.40 4.60 -9.57
CA HIS A 289 6.37 4.59 -8.11
C HIS A 289 6.39 3.16 -7.51
N TYR A 290 5.73 2.22 -8.19
CA TYR A 290 5.72 0.80 -7.83
C TYR A 290 6.94 0.09 -8.44
N LEU A 291 8.17 0.46 -8.04
CA LEU A 291 9.42 -0.12 -8.53
C LEU A 291 9.43 -1.65 -8.47
N HIS A 292 8.80 -2.22 -7.45
CA HIS A 292 8.71 -3.67 -7.25
C HIS A 292 7.83 -4.40 -8.27
N HIS A 293 7.02 -3.71 -9.07
CA HIS A 293 6.28 -4.35 -10.16
C HIS A 293 7.18 -4.76 -11.32
N THR A 294 8.19 -3.95 -11.63
CA THR A 294 9.01 -4.13 -12.84
C THR A 294 10.49 -4.39 -12.57
N LEU A 295 10.99 -4.02 -11.38
CA LEU A 295 12.41 -4.08 -11.00
C LEU A 295 12.67 -5.02 -9.81
N SER A 296 11.77 -5.98 -9.57
CA SER A 296 11.86 -6.94 -8.46
C SER A 296 13.17 -7.70 -8.41
N LYS A 297 13.71 -8.10 -9.57
CA LYS A 297 15.00 -8.82 -9.65
C LYS A 297 16.17 -7.96 -9.20
N GLU A 298 16.18 -6.72 -9.65
CA GLU A 298 17.20 -5.73 -9.31
C GLU A 298 17.14 -5.40 -7.83
N ILE A 299 15.94 -5.11 -7.31
CA ILE A 299 15.71 -4.81 -5.89
C ILE A 299 16.17 -5.98 -5.02
N ALA A 300 15.77 -7.21 -5.33
CA ALA A 300 16.15 -8.38 -4.54
C ALA A 300 17.67 -8.63 -4.57
N ARG A 301 18.30 -8.60 -5.77
CA ARG A 301 19.76 -8.75 -5.94
C ARG A 301 20.53 -7.70 -5.15
N ASP A 302 20.15 -6.44 -5.29
CA ASP A 302 20.85 -5.30 -4.70
C ASP A 302 20.62 -5.24 -3.19
N THR A 303 19.45 -5.70 -2.70
CA THR A 303 19.19 -5.91 -1.26
C THR A 303 20.18 -6.90 -0.67
N VAL A 304 20.31 -8.11 -1.27
CA VAL A 304 21.27 -9.14 -0.81
C VAL A 304 22.69 -8.58 -0.78
N SER A 305 23.11 -7.94 -1.88
CA SER A 305 24.49 -7.42 -2.01
C SER A 305 24.78 -6.27 -1.04
N ALA A 306 23.84 -5.33 -0.88
CA ALA A 306 24.03 -4.17 -0.03
C ALA A 306 24.03 -4.54 1.46
N LEU A 307 23.09 -5.36 1.90
CA LEU A 307 22.99 -5.73 3.33
C LEU A 307 24.19 -6.57 3.77
N ALA A 308 24.76 -7.42 2.91
CA ALA A 308 25.99 -8.11 3.20
C ALA A 308 27.19 -7.18 3.46
N THR A 309 27.16 -5.94 2.95
CA THR A 309 28.22 -4.93 3.12
C THR A 309 27.91 -3.90 4.20
N LEU A 310 26.65 -3.67 4.51
CA LEU A 310 26.20 -2.69 5.52
C LEU A 310 26.17 -3.30 6.94
N GLY A 311 26.00 -4.60 7.06
CA GLY A 311 25.95 -5.35 8.34
C GLY A 311 27.29 -5.91 8.84
N GLY A 312 28.41 -5.61 8.15
CA GLY A 312 29.79 -6.00 8.53
C GLY A 312 30.56 -4.81 9.11
#